data_652d85a72113e5770333db4360a76878
#
_entry.id   652d85a72113e5770333db4360a76878
#
_cell.length_a   1.000
_cell.length_b   1.000
_cell.length_c   1.000
_cell.angle_alpha   90.00
_cell.angle_beta   90.00
_cell.angle_gamma   90.00
#
_symmetry.space_group_name_H-M   'P 1'
#
loop_
_entity.id
_entity.type
_entity.pdbx_description
1 polymer ?
#
loop_
_entity_poly.entity_id
_entity_poly.type
_entity_poly.pdbx_seq_one_letter_code
_entity_poly.pdbx_strand_id
1 'polypeptide(L)'
;MIDGDKPTRRDVVKGAATLGVVGLAGCSDDDGDEVTITIGGTSTGSSTQAAGQALARAAQQHSDFVNISVQETDGWTANLYEYDDGQIPAMGVDNNSLAKALASEGPFGDDPVDTLPHQGFLFTSLQIHWVALEGSGIESTEDLREGGYTIYPIQPGFGTRLLTEEIIRESGIWDENDILNVDTGDIPGAVEEDRVDALCLYGANGVNLAGWCQEVDVRSSERLNLIEVDEEFRDTIREHPGAIYEELDPYGYEQDVDAYTDEMVCWSLAGQWAFSPEIPARATEEVCRLALEHEDTLRESDPTTLEYSPEAMTATVIPELEVHEGVADFFDDNGVWDDSWTRGEADAE
;
A
#
# COMPACT_ATOMS: atom_id res chain seq x y z
N MET A 1 -26.93 26.18 -31.02
CA MET A 1 -25.71 25.43 -30.73
C MET A 1 -25.03 26.22 -29.62
N ILE A 2 -25.18 25.77 -28.41
CA ILE A 2 -24.50 26.32 -27.24
C ILE A 2 -23.63 25.18 -26.74
N ASP A 3 -22.35 25.34 -27.01
CA ASP A 3 -21.29 24.43 -26.53
C ASP A 3 -21.18 24.63 -25.01
N GLY A 4 -21.51 23.60 -24.25
CA GLY A 4 -21.41 23.61 -22.79
C GLY A 4 -20.09 23.00 -22.37
N ASP A 5 -19.16 23.88 -22.05
CA ASP A 5 -17.89 23.55 -21.39
C ASP A 5 -18.19 22.81 -20.07
N LYS A 6 -17.70 21.59 -19.90
CA LYS A 6 -17.80 20.85 -18.64
C LYS A 6 -16.73 21.39 -17.71
N PRO A 7 -17.08 21.83 -16.48
CA PRO A 7 -16.07 22.28 -15.53
C PRO A 7 -15.15 21.12 -15.14
N THR A 8 -13.86 21.39 -15.17
CA THR A 8 -12.81 20.49 -14.64
C THR A 8 -12.84 20.52 -13.11
N ARG A 9 -12.33 19.45 -12.45
CA ARG A 9 -12.25 19.37 -10.96
C ARG A 9 -11.62 20.61 -10.30
N ARG A 10 -10.74 21.31 -10.99
CA ARG A 10 -10.10 22.58 -10.53
C ARG A 10 -11.07 23.74 -10.32
N ASP A 11 -12.23 23.74 -10.95
CA ASP A 11 -13.17 24.88 -10.88
C ASP A 11 -14.11 24.83 -9.67
N VAL A 12 -14.20 23.72 -8.95
CA VAL A 12 -15.13 23.51 -7.83
C VAL A 12 -14.51 23.92 -6.48
N VAL A 13 -13.18 24.01 -6.36
CA VAL A 13 -12.49 24.21 -5.07
C VAL A 13 -12.22 25.69 -4.73
N LYS A 14 -12.55 26.66 -5.60
CA LYS A 14 -12.30 28.09 -5.35
C LYS A 14 -13.33 28.82 -4.45
N GLY A 15 -14.04 28.12 -3.62
CA GLY A 15 -15.14 28.72 -2.88
C GLY A 15 -15.33 28.33 -1.43
N ALA A 16 -14.30 28.09 -0.61
CA ALA A 16 -14.42 28.19 0.87
C ALA A 16 -13.09 27.79 1.54
N ALA A 17 -12.37 28.72 2.10
CA ALA A 17 -11.84 28.63 3.47
C ALA A 17 -10.77 29.68 3.73
N THR A 18 -11.23 30.81 4.24
CA THR A 18 -10.39 31.62 5.12
C THR A 18 -10.73 31.19 6.55
N LEU A 19 -9.92 30.41 7.18
CA LEU A 19 -9.89 30.23 8.63
C LEU A 19 -8.42 30.19 9.10
N GLY A 20 -8.05 31.25 9.69
CA GLY A 20 -7.14 31.62 10.71
C GLY A 20 -5.95 30.69 11.01
N VAL A 21 -4.81 31.04 10.48
CA VAL A 21 -3.51 30.71 11.08
C VAL A 21 -3.40 31.61 12.33
N VAL A 22 -3.55 31.05 13.50
CA VAL A 22 -3.12 31.68 14.76
C VAL A 22 -1.67 31.26 14.97
N GLY A 23 -0.76 32.12 14.51
CA GLY A 23 0.63 32.05 14.89
C GLY A 23 0.79 32.28 16.39
N LEU A 24 1.29 31.32 17.11
CA LEU A 24 1.90 31.49 18.42
C LEU A 24 3.42 31.50 18.23
N ALA A 25 3.95 32.72 18.03
CA ALA A 25 5.37 32.96 18.24
C ALA A 25 5.63 32.95 19.75
N GLY A 26 6.32 31.93 20.21
CA GLY A 26 6.87 31.82 21.56
C GLY A 26 8.29 31.34 21.47
N CYS A 27 9.26 32.25 21.47
CA CYS A 27 10.67 31.93 21.71
C CYS A 27 10.85 31.39 23.12
N SER A 28 11.43 30.21 23.26
CA SER A 28 12.24 29.84 24.42
C SER A 28 13.22 28.74 24.04
N ASP A 29 14.41 28.90 24.50
CA ASP A 29 15.62 28.16 24.25
C ASP A 29 15.53 26.65 24.61
N ASP A 30 16.12 25.84 23.73
CA ASP A 30 16.89 24.62 24.00
C ASP A 30 16.16 23.43 24.68
N ASP A 31 15.02 23.02 24.07
CA ASP A 31 14.54 21.62 24.13
C ASP A 31 13.95 21.33 22.75
N GLY A 32 14.47 20.30 22.05
CA GLY A 32 14.17 20.04 20.64
C GLY A 32 12.68 20.06 20.34
N ASP A 33 12.27 20.93 19.42
CA ASP A 33 10.88 21.12 19.05
C ASP A 33 10.21 19.79 18.70
N GLU A 34 9.05 19.51 19.29
CA GLU A 34 8.22 18.35 19.02
C GLU A 34 7.77 18.37 17.55
N VAL A 35 8.01 17.25 16.85
CA VAL A 35 7.65 17.10 15.43
C VAL A 35 6.46 16.16 15.33
N THR A 36 5.39 16.62 14.70
CA THR A 36 4.23 15.78 14.38
C THR A 36 4.20 15.43 12.91
N ILE A 37 4.22 14.13 12.60
CA ILE A 37 4.14 13.59 11.25
C ILE A 37 2.74 13.00 11.05
N THR A 38 1.99 13.52 10.07
CA THR A 38 0.73 12.92 9.64
C THR A 38 1.00 12.01 8.45
N ILE A 39 0.68 10.73 8.59
CA ILE A 39 0.90 9.69 7.57
C ILE A 39 -0.43 9.31 6.92
N GLY A 40 -0.52 9.35 5.59
CA GLY A 40 -1.61 8.75 4.82
C GLY A 40 -1.51 7.23 4.90
N GLY A 41 -2.48 6.60 5.57
CA GLY A 41 -2.43 5.20 5.97
C GLY A 41 -3.34 4.26 5.18
N THR A 42 -4.00 4.74 4.15
CA THR A 42 -5.05 4.03 3.39
C THR A 42 -6.33 3.73 4.21
N SER A 43 -7.22 2.86 3.74
CA SER A 43 -8.52 2.61 4.37
C SER A 43 -8.39 1.85 5.69
N THR A 44 -9.39 2.02 6.55
CA THR A 44 -9.52 1.24 7.80
C THR A 44 -9.53 -0.27 7.51
N GLY A 45 -8.75 -1.02 8.29
CA GLY A 45 -8.59 -2.48 8.13
C GLY A 45 -7.54 -2.90 7.10
N SER A 46 -6.86 -1.94 6.44
CA SER A 46 -5.71 -2.23 5.58
C SER A 46 -4.43 -2.48 6.40
N SER A 47 -3.48 -3.19 5.81
CA SER A 47 -2.16 -3.43 6.45
C SER A 47 -1.38 -2.13 6.65
N THR A 48 -1.51 -1.15 5.73
CA THR A 48 -0.86 0.16 5.87
C THR A 48 -1.40 0.95 7.06
N GLN A 49 -2.73 0.95 7.25
CA GLN A 49 -3.35 1.61 8.40
C GLN A 49 -2.90 0.96 9.71
N ALA A 50 -2.83 -0.38 9.76
CA ALA A 50 -2.36 -1.10 10.93
C ALA A 50 -0.88 -0.80 11.23
N ALA A 51 0.01 -0.87 10.23
CA ALA A 51 1.43 -0.55 10.36
C ALA A 51 1.68 0.91 10.80
N GLY A 52 0.94 1.87 10.22
CA GLY A 52 1.02 3.28 10.62
C GLY A 52 0.60 3.50 12.07
N GLN A 53 -0.45 2.84 12.53
CA GLN A 53 -0.90 2.91 13.93
C GLN A 53 0.11 2.26 14.87
N ALA A 54 0.74 1.15 14.47
CA ALA A 54 1.82 0.52 15.22
C ALA A 54 3.02 1.46 15.38
N LEU A 55 3.42 2.13 14.29
CA LEU A 55 4.49 3.12 14.30
C LEU A 55 4.15 4.33 15.18
N ALA A 56 2.90 4.83 15.12
CA ALA A 56 2.42 5.89 16.00
C ALA A 56 2.49 5.51 17.47
N ARG A 57 2.17 4.26 17.81
CA ARG A 57 2.29 3.75 19.17
C ARG A 57 3.77 3.63 19.61
N ALA A 58 4.65 3.17 18.72
CA ALA A 58 6.08 3.11 19.04
C ALA A 58 6.63 4.53 19.28
N ALA A 59 6.28 5.50 18.45
CA ALA A 59 6.66 6.90 18.65
C ALA A 59 6.19 7.43 20.01
N GLN A 60 4.92 7.21 20.36
CA GLN A 60 4.36 7.65 21.64
C GLN A 60 5.07 7.04 22.87
N GLN A 61 5.59 5.81 22.76
CA GLN A 61 6.21 5.11 23.89
C GLN A 61 7.71 5.33 23.99
N HIS A 62 8.39 5.60 22.87
CA HIS A 62 9.85 5.50 22.78
C HIS A 62 10.52 6.74 22.17
N SER A 63 9.78 7.75 21.72
CA SER A 63 10.33 9.02 21.27
C SER A 63 9.91 10.17 22.18
N ASP A 64 10.86 11.05 22.47
CA ASP A 64 10.63 12.23 23.28
C ASP A 64 10.19 13.45 22.43
N PHE A 65 10.32 13.37 21.09
CA PHE A 65 10.09 14.54 20.22
C PHE A 65 9.31 14.22 18.94
N VAL A 66 9.14 12.94 18.53
CA VAL A 66 8.35 12.58 17.36
C VAL A 66 6.98 12.07 17.77
N ASN A 67 5.93 12.68 17.21
CA ASN A 67 4.57 12.18 17.27
C ASN A 67 4.09 11.79 15.88
N ILE A 68 3.40 10.68 15.76
CA ILE A 68 2.82 10.21 14.50
C ILE A 68 1.30 10.14 14.64
N SER A 69 0.61 10.66 13.64
CA SER A 69 -0.83 10.47 13.45
C SER A 69 -1.07 9.81 12.10
N VAL A 70 -2.09 8.95 12.02
CA VAL A 70 -2.44 8.25 10.78
C VAL A 70 -3.79 8.75 10.29
N GLN A 71 -3.79 9.23 9.04
CA GLN A 71 -5.00 9.68 8.35
C GLN A 71 -5.50 8.59 7.41
N GLU A 72 -6.81 8.34 7.41
CA GLU A 72 -7.43 7.46 6.43
C GLU A 72 -7.44 8.12 5.04
N THR A 73 -7.10 7.33 4.02
CA THR A 73 -7.04 7.76 2.62
C THR A 73 -7.57 6.65 1.71
N ASP A 74 -7.76 6.97 0.41
CA ASP A 74 -8.35 6.04 -0.55
C ASP A 74 -7.38 4.97 -1.09
N GLY A 75 -6.10 4.98 -0.71
CA GLY A 75 -5.13 3.96 -1.11
C GLY A 75 -3.78 4.52 -1.53
N TRP A 76 -2.81 3.64 -1.81
CA TRP A 76 -1.44 4.04 -2.15
C TRP A 76 -1.33 4.91 -3.40
N THR A 77 -2.06 4.57 -4.45
CA THR A 77 -2.12 5.40 -5.67
C THR A 77 -2.76 6.77 -5.38
N ALA A 78 -3.83 6.79 -4.56
CA ALA A 78 -4.49 8.03 -4.15
C ALA A 78 -3.58 8.89 -3.28
N ASN A 79 -2.75 8.29 -2.43
CA ASN A 79 -1.82 9.00 -1.57
C ASN A 79 -0.84 9.89 -2.35
N LEU A 80 -0.42 9.47 -3.55
CA LEU A 80 0.45 10.28 -4.40
C LEU A 80 -0.25 11.56 -4.88
N TYR A 81 -1.54 11.50 -5.19
CA TYR A 81 -2.33 12.68 -5.53
C TYR A 81 -2.58 13.58 -4.33
N GLU A 82 -2.87 12.99 -3.15
CA GLU A 82 -3.07 13.76 -1.91
C GLU A 82 -1.77 14.45 -1.46
N TYR A 83 -0.63 13.81 -1.71
CA TYR A 83 0.69 14.42 -1.46
C TYR A 83 0.95 15.59 -2.42
N ASP A 84 0.74 15.41 -3.72
CA ASP A 84 0.91 16.46 -4.72
C ASP A 84 0.00 17.67 -4.47
N ASP A 85 -1.21 17.43 -3.96
CA ASP A 85 -2.16 18.45 -3.52
C ASP A 85 -1.78 19.08 -2.16
N GLY A 86 -0.71 18.63 -1.49
CA GLY A 86 -0.24 19.12 -0.19
C GLY A 86 -1.16 18.78 0.98
N GLN A 87 -1.95 17.69 0.88
CA GLN A 87 -2.91 17.29 1.92
C GLN A 87 -2.26 16.42 3.00
N ILE A 88 -1.24 15.63 2.63
CA ILE A 88 -0.50 14.76 3.54
C ILE A 88 1.01 14.95 3.35
N PRO A 89 1.81 15.10 4.43
CA PRO A 89 3.27 15.27 4.33
C PRO A 89 4.04 13.95 4.32
N ALA A 90 3.39 12.84 4.68
CA ALA A 90 3.97 11.50 4.66
C ALA A 90 2.91 10.46 4.30
N MET A 91 3.33 9.30 3.82
CA MET A 91 2.41 8.27 3.37
C MET A 91 3.01 6.87 3.36
N GLY A 92 2.14 5.86 3.38
CA GLY A 92 2.47 4.56 2.82
C GLY A 92 2.24 4.59 1.32
N VAL A 93 3.16 4.01 0.55
CA VAL A 93 3.08 3.92 -0.91
C VAL A 93 3.81 2.68 -1.41
N ASP A 94 3.37 2.11 -2.52
CA ASP A 94 4.03 0.97 -3.14
C ASP A 94 5.01 1.39 -4.25
N ASN A 95 5.98 0.52 -4.51
CA ASN A 95 7.00 0.77 -5.51
C ASN A 95 6.47 0.84 -6.94
N ASN A 96 5.43 0.06 -7.28
CA ASN A 96 4.84 0.10 -8.62
C ASN A 96 4.16 1.45 -8.87
N SER A 97 3.37 1.95 -7.90
CA SER A 97 2.74 3.28 -7.99
C SER A 97 3.77 4.40 -8.06
N LEU A 98 4.84 4.34 -7.25
CA LEU A 98 5.94 5.31 -7.30
C LEU A 98 6.68 5.32 -8.64
N ALA A 99 7.04 4.14 -9.15
CA ALA A 99 7.73 4.00 -10.43
C ALA A 99 6.87 4.53 -11.59
N LYS A 100 5.56 4.24 -11.57
CA LYS A 100 4.61 4.74 -12.58
C LYS A 100 4.43 6.26 -12.49
N ALA A 101 4.34 6.81 -11.29
CA ALA A 101 4.25 8.25 -11.09
C ALA A 101 5.51 8.96 -11.63
N LEU A 102 6.71 8.42 -11.34
CA LEU A 102 7.97 8.93 -11.86
C LEU A 102 8.02 8.90 -13.41
N ALA A 103 7.52 7.80 -14.01
CA ALA A 103 7.51 7.63 -15.46
C ALA A 103 6.33 8.34 -16.15
N SER A 104 5.36 8.89 -15.40
CA SER A 104 4.07 9.38 -15.91
C SER A 104 3.33 8.29 -16.71
N GLU A 105 3.23 7.10 -16.14
CA GLU A 105 2.57 5.93 -16.74
C GLU A 105 1.31 5.54 -15.96
N GLY A 106 0.49 4.63 -16.53
CA GLY A 106 -0.75 4.20 -15.92
C GLY A 106 -1.69 5.38 -15.63
N PRO A 107 -2.27 5.48 -14.42
CA PRO A 107 -3.17 6.60 -14.07
C PRO A 107 -2.46 7.95 -14.10
N PHE A 108 -1.15 8.00 -13.87
CA PHE A 108 -0.34 9.22 -13.88
C PHE A 108 0.02 9.69 -15.30
N GLY A 109 -0.26 8.89 -16.34
CA GLY A 109 -0.13 9.32 -17.74
C GLY A 109 -1.23 10.28 -18.17
N ASP A 110 -2.46 10.08 -17.68
CA ASP A 110 -3.63 10.93 -17.97
C ASP A 110 -3.79 12.08 -16.94
N ASP A 111 -3.40 11.87 -15.69
CA ASP A 111 -3.45 12.84 -14.60
C ASP A 111 -2.12 12.79 -13.82
N PRO A 112 -1.06 13.44 -14.33
CA PRO A 112 0.26 13.37 -13.74
C PRO A 112 0.33 14.13 -12.40
N VAL A 113 1.16 13.64 -11.48
CA VAL A 113 1.57 14.36 -10.29
C VAL A 113 2.78 15.24 -10.62
N ASP A 114 2.80 16.45 -10.08
CA ASP A 114 3.87 17.43 -10.31
C ASP A 114 5.03 17.24 -9.31
N THR A 115 4.74 16.69 -8.11
CA THR A 115 5.71 16.47 -7.03
C THR A 115 5.64 15.03 -6.53
N LEU A 116 6.82 14.46 -6.23
CA LEU A 116 6.94 13.13 -5.62
C LEU A 116 7.55 13.25 -4.22
N PRO A 117 7.15 12.39 -3.28
CA PRO A 117 7.79 12.35 -1.97
C PRO A 117 9.20 11.78 -2.06
N HIS A 118 10.04 12.10 -1.08
CA HIS A 118 11.29 11.38 -0.87
C HIS A 118 10.99 9.99 -0.29
N GLN A 119 11.75 8.99 -0.74
CA GLN A 119 11.61 7.62 -0.28
C GLN A 119 12.04 7.46 1.17
N GLY A 120 11.36 6.60 1.87
CA GLY A 120 11.71 6.15 3.21
C GLY A 120 12.22 4.71 3.18
N PHE A 121 11.50 3.81 3.85
CA PHE A 121 11.94 2.42 4.02
C PHE A 121 10.77 1.45 3.91
N LEU A 122 11.07 0.20 3.57
CA LEU A 122 10.11 -0.90 3.51
C LEU A 122 9.38 -1.06 4.85
N PHE A 123 8.05 -1.16 4.81
CA PHE A 123 7.25 -1.51 5.99
C PHE A 123 6.36 -2.74 5.77
N THR A 124 6.09 -3.13 4.54
CA THR A 124 5.23 -4.28 4.24
C THR A 124 5.50 -4.86 2.86
N SER A 125 5.27 -6.18 2.73
CA SER A 125 5.09 -6.87 1.45
C SER A 125 3.70 -7.50 1.46
N LEU A 126 2.90 -7.23 0.44
CA LEU A 126 1.54 -7.73 0.33
C LEU A 126 1.50 -8.87 -0.70
N GLN A 127 1.14 -10.07 -0.24
CA GLN A 127 1.03 -11.27 -1.05
C GLN A 127 -0.38 -11.38 -1.61
N ILE A 128 -0.61 -10.84 -2.82
CA ILE A 128 -1.90 -10.89 -3.50
C ILE A 128 -2.04 -12.25 -4.20
N HIS A 129 -3.21 -12.86 -4.08
CA HIS A 129 -3.49 -14.19 -4.64
C HIS A 129 -4.97 -14.36 -4.95
N TRP A 130 -5.31 -15.39 -5.74
CA TRP A 130 -6.68 -15.73 -6.09
C TRP A 130 -7.32 -16.68 -5.10
N VAL A 131 -8.60 -16.43 -4.81
CA VAL A 131 -9.53 -17.40 -4.22
C VAL A 131 -10.83 -17.42 -5.02
N ALA A 132 -11.50 -18.56 -5.06
CA ALA A 132 -12.84 -18.71 -5.61
C ALA A 132 -13.82 -19.24 -4.56
N LEU A 133 -15.11 -18.92 -4.74
CA LEU A 133 -16.18 -19.46 -3.89
C LEU A 133 -16.57 -20.87 -4.35
N GLU A 134 -16.77 -21.77 -3.40
CA GLU A 134 -17.30 -23.11 -3.66
C GLU A 134 -18.60 -23.03 -4.45
N GLY A 135 -18.70 -23.81 -5.51
CA GLY A 135 -19.87 -23.85 -6.39
C GLY A 135 -19.86 -22.85 -7.54
N SER A 136 -18.87 -21.95 -7.63
CA SER A 136 -18.67 -21.07 -8.79
C SER A 136 -18.32 -21.84 -10.06
N GLY A 137 -17.64 -22.98 -9.92
CA GLY A 137 -17.10 -23.77 -11.02
C GLY A 137 -15.70 -23.34 -11.44
N ILE A 138 -15.06 -22.44 -10.67
CA ILE A 138 -13.71 -21.96 -10.89
C ILE A 138 -12.77 -22.80 -10.03
N GLU A 139 -11.85 -23.53 -10.66
CA GLU A 139 -10.81 -24.33 -10.03
C GLU A 139 -9.40 -23.82 -10.38
N SER A 140 -9.29 -23.03 -11.47
CA SER A 140 -8.03 -22.56 -12.02
C SER A 140 -8.12 -21.16 -12.68
N THR A 141 -6.96 -20.56 -12.99
CA THR A 141 -6.88 -19.34 -13.82
C THR A 141 -7.27 -19.61 -15.28
N GLU A 142 -7.23 -20.86 -15.76
CA GLU A 142 -7.75 -21.23 -17.07
C GLU A 142 -9.27 -21.05 -17.14
N ASP A 143 -10.01 -21.44 -16.09
CA ASP A 143 -11.45 -21.22 -15.99
C ASP A 143 -11.79 -19.71 -16.01
N LEU A 144 -11.00 -18.89 -15.31
CA LEU A 144 -11.16 -17.43 -15.34
C LEU A 144 -10.95 -16.84 -16.74
N ARG A 145 -10.04 -17.42 -17.56
CA ARG A 145 -9.87 -17.03 -18.97
C ARG A 145 -11.01 -17.51 -19.88
N GLU A 146 -11.65 -18.63 -19.55
CA GLU A 146 -12.89 -19.04 -20.25
C GLU A 146 -14.04 -18.05 -19.99
N GLY A 147 -14.05 -17.38 -18.84
CA GLY A 147 -14.87 -16.24 -18.52
C GLY A 147 -16.31 -16.53 -18.12
N GLY A 148 -17.06 -15.46 -17.96
CA GLY A 148 -18.49 -15.51 -17.59
C GLY A 148 -18.75 -15.44 -16.09
N TYR A 149 -17.76 -15.07 -15.29
CA TYR A 149 -17.82 -14.94 -13.85
C TYR A 149 -17.85 -13.47 -13.40
N THR A 150 -18.25 -13.24 -12.16
CA THR A 150 -18.07 -11.96 -11.47
C THR A 150 -16.83 -12.04 -10.60
N ILE A 151 -15.82 -11.21 -10.89
CA ILE A 151 -14.55 -11.22 -10.16
C ILE A 151 -14.29 -9.90 -9.43
N TYR A 152 -13.62 -9.97 -8.28
CA TYR A 152 -13.22 -8.80 -7.50
C TYR A 152 -11.70 -8.66 -7.46
N PRO A 153 -11.10 -7.76 -8.27
CA PRO A 153 -9.66 -7.54 -8.32
C PRO A 153 -9.21 -6.43 -7.36
N ILE A 154 -9.73 -6.41 -6.15
CA ILE A 154 -9.52 -5.39 -5.10
C ILE A 154 -10.18 -4.02 -5.44
N GLN A 155 -10.29 -3.14 -4.47
CA GLN A 155 -10.91 -1.82 -4.57
C GLN A 155 -10.12 -0.88 -5.50
N PRO A 156 -10.78 -0.13 -6.40
CA PRO A 156 -10.12 0.93 -7.17
C PRO A 156 -9.44 1.99 -6.28
N GLY A 157 -8.27 2.49 -6.70
CA GLY A 157 -7.46 3.45 -5.94
C GLY A 157 -6.35 2.82 -5.10
N PHE A 158 -6.43 1.51 -4.84
CA PHE A 158 -5.35 0.80 -4.16
C PHE A 158 -4.20 0.49 -5.12
N GLY A 159 -2.93 0.58 -4.65
CA GLY A 159 -1.77 0.11 -5.41
C GLY A 159 -1.85 -1.38 -5.73
N THR A 160 -2.36 -2.19 -4.80
CA THR A 160 -2.67 -3.61 -5.03
C THR A 160 -3.66 -3.81 -6.17
N ARG A 161 -4.68 -2.94 -6.33
CA ARG A 161 -5.60 -2.98 -7.46
C ARG A 161 -4.92 -2.59 -8.77
N LEU A 162 -4.07 -1.57 -8.76
CA LEU A 162 -3.36 -1.13 -9.96
C LEU A 162 -2.53 -2.28 -10.54
N LEU A 163 -1.69 -2.91 -9.72
CA LEU A 163 -0.89 -4.06 -10.13
C LEU A 163 -1.76 -5.25 -10.56
N THR A 164 -2.77 -5.58 -9.77
CA THR A 164 -3.67 -6.72 -10.05
C THR A 164 -4.40 -6.54 -11.37
N GLU A 165 -4.92 -5.34 -11.65
CA GLU A 165 -5.61 -5.05 -12.91
C GLU A 165 -4.69 -5.23 -14.13
N GLU A 166 -3.43 -4.79 -14.03
CA GLU A 166 -2.44 -4.96 -15.10
C GLU A 166 -2.19 -6.45 -15.38
N ILE A 167 -1.89 -7.25 -14.36
CA ILE A 167 -1.65 -8.68 -14.49
C ILE A 167 -2.88 -9.41 -15.06
N ILE A 168 -4.07 -9.11 -14.55
CA ILE A 168 -5.31 -9.74 -15.03
C ILE A 168 -5.63 -9.36 -16.48
N ARG A 169 -5.31 -8.13 -16.91
CA ARG A 169 -5.46 -7.70 -18.32
C ARG A 169 -4.45 -8.40 -19.22
N GLU A 170 -3.19 -8.46 -18.83
CA GLU A 170 -2.12 -9.10 -19.59
C GLU A 170 -2.35 -10.61 -19.74
N SER A 171 -2.93 -11.26 -18.71
CA SER A 171 -3.28 -12.69 -18.74
C SER A 171 -4.57 -13.01 -19.50
N GLY A 172 -5.28 -12.00 -20.05
CA GLY A 172 -6.52 -12.18 -20.83
C GLY A 172 -7.78 -12.49 -20.01
N ILE A 173 -7.73 -12.37 -18.69
CA ILE A 173 -8.87 -12.67 -17.80
C ILE A 173 -9.86 -11.50 -17.72
N TRP A 174 -9.38 -10.26 -17.81
CA TRP A 174 -10.17 -9.06 -17.50
C TRP A 174 -11.41 -8.88 -18.38
N ASP A 175 -11.26 -9.01 -19.70
CA ASP A 175 -12.32 -8.69 -20.66
C ASP A 175 -13.36 -9.83 -20.78
N GLU A 176 -13.07 -11.01 -20.25
CA GLU A 176 -13.94 -12.18 -20.29
C GLU A 176 -14.88 -12.27 -19.07
N ASN A 177 -14.69 -11.40 -18.05
CA ASN A 177 -15.41 -11.46 -16.79
C ASN A 177 -16.07 -10.11 -16.43
N ASP A 178 -17.09 -10.17 -15.58
CA ASP A 178 -17.71 -8.99 -14.98
C ASP A 178 -16.89 -8.51 -13.78
N ILE A 179 -16.46 -7.26 -13.77
CA ILE A 179 -15.63 -6.69 -12.72
C ILE A 179 -16.50 -6.04 -11.65
N LEU A 180 -16.48 -6.61 -10.45
CA LEU A 180 -17.14 -6.03 -9.29
C LEU A 180 -16.26 -4.88 -8.72
N ASN A 181 -16.77 -3.66 -8.74
CA ASN A 181 -16.10 -2.49 -8.20
C ASN A 181 -16.88 -1.99 -6.97
N VAL A 182 -16.46 -2.41 -5.80
CA VAL A 182 -17.00 -2.01 -4.50
C VAL A 182 -15.85 -1.74 -3.52
N ASP A 183 -16.15 -1.03 -2.45
CA ASP A 183 -15.18 -0.79 -1.38
C ASP A 183 -14.89 -2.08 -0.59
N THR A 184 -13.69 -2.19 0.00
CA THR A 184 -13.28 -3.36 0.79
C THR A 184 -14.25 -3.67 1.94
N GLY A 185 -14.89 -2.66 2.51
CA GLY A 185 -15.90 -2.82 3.55
C GLY A 185 -17.21 -3.49 3.08
N ASP A 186 -17.52 -3.43 1.79
CA ASP A 186 -18.75 -4.00 1.21
C ASP A 186 -18.54 -5.42 0.67
N ILE A 187 -17.29 -5.85 0.44
CA ILE A 187 -17.00 -7.15 -0.19
C ILE A 187 -17.42 -8.36 0.68
N PRO A 188 -17.26 -8.36 2.03
CA PRO A 188 -17.76 -9.47 2.84
C PRO A 188 -19.26 -9.70 2.66
N GLY A 189 -20.05 -8.62 2.51
CA GLY A 189 -21.48 -8.71 2.21
C GLY A 189 -21.75 -9.24 0.80
N ALA A 190 -20.92 -8.88 -0.19
CA ALA A 190 -21.06 -9.41 -1.55
C ALA A 190 -20.79 -10.92 -1.62
N VAL A 191 -19.86 -11.42 -0.81
CA VAL A 191 -19.56 -12.85 -0.65
C VAL A 191 -20.73 -13.59 0.00
N GLU A 192 -21.31 -13.06 1.07
CA GLU A 192 -22.49 -13.65 1.72
C GLU A 192 -23.71 -13.74 0.80
N GLU A 193 -23.87 -12.77 -0.11
CA GLU A 193 -24.98 -12.64 -1.05
C GLU A 193 -24.74 -13.35 -2.38
N ASP A 194 -23.65 -14.10 -2.54
CA ASP A 194 -23.25 -14.78 -3.78
C ASP A 194 -23.18 -13.82 -5.00
N ARG A 195 -22.66 -12.59 -4.81
CA ARG A 195 -22.50 -11.57 -5.86
C ARG A 195 -21.14 -11.54 -6.51
N VAL A 196 -20.26 -12.42 -6.09
CA VAL A 196 -18.90 -12.57 -6.61
C VAL A 196 -18.54 -14.06 -6.68
N ASP A 197 -17.82 -14.47 -7.70
CA ASP A 197 -17.43 -15.87 -7.94
C ASP A 197 -15.98 -16.11 -7.54
N ALA A 198 -15.08 -15.16 -7.82
CA ALA A 198 -13.67 -15.20 -7.42
C ALA A 198 -13.18 -13.82 -6.98
N LEU A 199 -12.18 -13.81 -6.08
CA LEU A 199 -11.64 -12.61 -5.48
C LEU A 199 -10.11 -12.65 -5.47
N CYS A 200 -9.49 -11.46 -5.59
CA CYS A 200 -8.13 -11.27 -5.17
C CYS A 200 -8.13 -10.83 -3.70
N LEU A 201 -7.51 -11.63 -2.85
CA LEU A 201 -7.23 -11.29 -1.47
C LEU A 201 -5.73 -11.03 -1.30
N TYR A 202 -5.32 -10.48 -0.17
CA TYR A 202 -3.91 -10.38 0.15
C TYR A 202 -3.63 -10.57 1.64
N GLY A 203 -2.48 -11.14 1.90
CA GLY A 203 -1.86 -11.17 3.21
C GLY A 203 -0.70 -10.18 3.29
N ALA A 204 -0.19 -9.97 4.50
CA ALA A 204 0.97 -9.12 4.76
C ALA A 204 2.10 -9.94 5.37
N ASN A 205 3.27 -9.81 4.77
CA ASN A 205 4.56 -10.32 5.26
C ASN A 205 4.59 -11.84 5.53
N GLY A 206 3.73 -12.62 4.88
CA GLY A 206 3.63 -14.06 5.09
C GLY A 206 3.07 -14.46 6.47
N VAL A 207 2.45 -13.54 7.19
CA VAL A 207 2.01 -13.75 8.58
C VAL A 207 0.49 -13.91 8.69
N ASN A 208 -0.27 -12.98 8.12
CA ASN A 208 -1.73 -13.01 8.24
C ASN A 208 -2.38 -12.26 7.08
N LEU A 209 -3.66 -12.54 6.83
CA LEU A 209 -4.45 -11.78 5.88
C LEU A 209 -4.68 -10.34 6.38
N ALA A 210 -4.87 -9.40 5.45
CA ALA A 210 -5.34 -8.05 5.78
C ALA A 210 -6.71 -8.12 6.48
N GLY A 211 -7.02 -7.16 7.35
CA GLY A 211 -8.21 -7.21 8.20
C GLY A 211 -9.52 -7.42 7.41
N TRP A 212 -9.70 -6.74 6.28
CA TRP A 212 -10.89 -6.93 5.45
C TRP A 212 -10.91 -8.31 4.75
N CYS A 213 -9.73 -8.88 4.42
CA CYS A 213 -9.61 -10.24 3.88
C CYS A 213 -9.97 -11.29 4.94
N GLN A 214 -9.57 -11.07 6.21
CA GLN A 214 -9.99 -11.92 7.33
C GLN A 214 -11.52 -11.88 7.50
N GLU A 215 -12.15 -10.72 7.34
CA GLU A 215 -13.60 -10.61 7.40
C GLU A 215 -14.28 -11.37 6.24
N VAL A 216 -13.71 -11.33 5.04
CA VAL A 216 -14.17 -12.16 3.91
C VAL A 216 -14.03 -13.64 4.22
N ASP A 217 -12.87 -14.07 4.76
CA ASP A 217 -12.63 -15.46 5.15
C ASP A 217 -13.70 -15.98 6.11
N VAL A 218 -13.93 -15.27 7.21
CA VAL A 218 -14.95 -15.63 8.22
C VAL A 218 -16.37 -15.65 7.63
N ARG A 219 -16.74 -14.63 6.83
CA ARG A 219 -18.11 -14.52 6.28
C ARG A 219 -18.39 -15.43 5.11
N SER A 220 -17.36 -15.95 4.47
CA SER A 220 -17.53 -16.93 3.38
C SER A 220 -18.14 -18.25 3.84
N SER A 221 -18.14 -18.51 5.16
CA SER A 221 -18.71 -19.72 5.76
C SER A 221 -18.07 -21.02 5.23
N GLU A 222 -16.74 -21.07 5.23
CA GLU A 222 -15.93 -22.21 4.77
C GLU A 222 -16.09 -22.52 3.26
N ARG A 223 -16.33 -21.49 2.44
CA ARG A 223 -16.53 -21.63 0.99
C ARG A 223 -15.38 -21.09 0.13
N LEU A 224 -14.32 -20.56 0.73
CA LEU A 224 -13.16 -20.11 -0.03
C LEU A 224 -12.23 -21.26 -0.37
N ASN A 225 -11.71 -21.24 -1.59
CA ASN A 225 -10.67 -22.16 -2.04
C ASN A 225 -9.62 -21.37 -2.85
N LEU A 226 -8.36 -21.68 -2.63
CA LEU A 226 -7.29 -21.29 -3.56
C LEU A 226 -7.55 -21.98 -4.91
N ILE A 227 -7.25 -21.28 -6.00
CA ILE A 227 -7.35 -21.87 -7.33
C ILE A 227 -5.97 -22.20 -7.90
N GLU A 228 -5.89 -23.21 -8.75
CA GLU A 228 -4.66 -23.53 -9.49
C GLU A 228 -4.27 -22.37 -10.40
N VAL A 229 -3.02 -21.92 -10.30
CA VAL A 229 -2.48 -20.90 -11.18
C VAL A 229 -1.65 -21.58 -12.26
N ASP A 230 -2.12 -21.50 -13.51
CA ASP A 230 -1.43 -22.12 -14.64
C ASP A 230 -0.14 -21.39 -15.03
N GLU A 231 0.69 -22.02 -15.85
CA GLU A 231 2.02 -21.49 -16.20
C GLU A 231 1.92 -20.17 -17.01
N GLU A 232 0.88 -19.95 -17.79
CA GLU A 232 0.69 -18.71 -18.54
C GLU A 232 0.48 -17.51 -17.60
N PHE A 233 -0.32 -17.70 -16.54
CA PHE A 233 -0.52 -16.67 -15.53
C PHE A 233 0.75 -16.46 -14.68
N ARG A 234 1.47 -17.56 -14.33
CA ARG A 234 2.76 -17.49 -13.61
C ARG A 234 3.80 -16.70 -14.40
N ASP A 235 3.88 -16.93 -15.72
CA ASP A 235 4.80 -16.20 -16.59
C ASP A 235 4.42 -14.73 -16.69
N THR A 236 3.12 -14.40 -16.76
CA THR A 236 2.65 -13.01 -16.70
C THR A 236 3.13 -12.30 -15.43
N ILE A 237 3.04 -12.95 -14.26
CA ILE A 237 3.56 -12.36 -13.01
C ILE A 237 5.08 -12.17 -13.07
N ARG A 238 5.83 -13.21 -13.51
CA ARG A 238 7.31 -13.17 -13.54
C ARG A 238 7.86 -12.12 -14.49
N GLU A 239 7.16 -11.84 -15.59
CA GLU A 239 7.55 -10.85 -16.60
C GLU A 239 7.12 -9.43 -16.24
N HIS A 240 6.17 -9.26 -15.32
CA HIS A 240 5.64 -7.95 -14.95
C HIS A 240 6.64 -7.19 -14.04
N PRO A 241 7.13 -5.99 -14.45
CA PRO A 241 8.20 -5.30 -13.73
C PRO A 241 7.81 -4.79 -12.33
N GLY A 242 6.50 -4.63 -12.06
CA GLY A 242 5.99 -4.16 -10.77
C GLY A 242 5.62 -5.26 -9.79
N ALA A 243 5.71 -6.54 -10.19
CA ALA A 243 5.32 -7.69 -9.39
C ALA A 243 6.54 -8.46 -8.86
N ILE A 244 6.39 -9.00 -7.66
CA ILE A 244 7.31 -10.02 -7.11
C ILE A 244 6.56 -11.35 -7.13
N TYR A 245 7.08 -12.33 -7.91
CA TYR A 245 6.51 -13.67 -7.95
C TYR A 245 6.92 -14.45 -6.71
N GLU A 246 5.94 -15.02 -6.00
CA GLU A 246 6.15 -15.86 -4.84
C GLU A 246 5.22 -17.09 -4.87
N GLU A 247 5.71 -18.22 -4.35
CA GLU A 247 4.96 -19.44 -4.10
C GLU A 247 5.06 -19.73 -2.60
N LEU A 248 3.94 -19.78 -1.90
CA LEU A 248 3.87 -19.88 -0.45
C LEU A 248 2.90 -20.99 -0.04
N ASP A 249 3.09 -21.53 1.15
CA ASP A 249 2.03 -22.28 1.83
C ASP A 249 0.90 -21.31 2.23
N PRO A 250 -0.38 -21.72 2.16
CA PRO A 250 -1.49 -20.90 2.60
C PRO A 250 -1.34 -20.47 4.07
N TYR A 251 -1.57 -19.18 4.34
CA TYR A 251 -1.49 -18.64 5.69
C TYR A 251 -2.62 -17.64 6.00
N GLY A 252 -2.94 -17.48 7.27
CA GLY A 252 -3.86 -16.47 7.77
C GLY A 252 -5.34 -16.76 7.57
N TYR A 253 -5.70 -17.89 6.99
CA TYR A 253 -7.08 -18.38 6.87
C TYR A 253 -7.54 -19.09 8.14
N GLU A 254 -8.80 -18.92 8.53
CA GLU A 254 -9.44 -19.70 9.60
C GLU A 254 -10.06 -21.02 9.09
N GLN A 255 -10.22 -21.15 7.78
CA GLN A 255 -10.77 -22.32 7.10
C GLN A 255 -9.71 -23.05 6.26
N ASP A 256 -9.99 -24.32 5.91
CA ASP A 256 -9.20 -25.04 4.90
C ASP A 256 -9.53 -24.46 3.51
N VAL A 257 -8.50 -24.08 2.75
CA VAL A 257 -8.64 -23.43 1.43
C VAL A 257 -7.96 -24.21 0.30
N ASP A 258 -7.61 -25.48 0.56
CA ASP A 258 -6.73 -26.33 -0.28
C ASP A 258 -7.49 -27.36 -1.13
N ALA A 259 -8.78 -27.11 -1.42
CA ALA A 259 -9.58 -28.08 -2.16
C ALA A 259 -9.08 -28.34 -3.59
N TYR A 260 -8.44 -27.35 -4.24
CA TYR A 260 -7.91 -27.47 -5.58
C TYR A 260 -6.37 -27.47 -5.61
N THR A 261 -5.75 -26.71 -4.72
CA THR A 261 -4.29 -26.61 -4.60
C THR A 261 -3.87 -26.24 -3.19
N ASP A 262 -2.75 -26.77 -2.71
CA ASP A 262 -2.09 -26.41 -1.47
C ASP A 262 -1.00 -25.32 -1.66
N GLU A 263 -0.84 -24.83 -2.88
CA GLU A 263 0.14 -23.80 -3.23
C GLU A 263 -0.56 -22.45 -3.44
N MET A 264 -0.14 -21.44 -2.70
CA MET A 264 -0.60 -20.06 -2.86
C MET A 264 0.38 -19.30 -3.76
N VAL A 265 0.03 -19.14 -5.04
CA VAL A 265 0.81 -18.32 -5.99
C VAL A 265 0.43 -16.86 -5.84
N CYS A 266 1.43 -16.01 -5.61
CA CYS A 266 1.27 -14.60 -5.34
C CYS A 266 1.96 -13.71 -6.37
N TRP A 267 1.33 -12.55 -6.64
CA TRP A 267 1.97 -11.38 -7.21
C TRP A 267 2.11 -10.33 -6.12
N SER A 268 3.26 -10.33 -5.48
CA SER A 268 3.49 -9.54 -4.29
C SER A 268 3.88 -8.11 -4.62
N LEU A 269 3.50 -7.19 -3.75
CA LEU A 269 3.71 -5.75 -3.87
C LEU A 269 4.36 -5.20 -2.61
N ALA A 270 5.54 -4.61 -2.74
CA ALA A 270 6.26 -4.02 -1.62
C ALA A 270 5.82 -2.58 -1.36
N GLY A 271 5.54 -2.26 -0.11
CA GLY A 271 5.17 -0.93 0.36
C GLY A 271 6.24 -0.29 1.23
N GLN A 272 6.48 0.99 1.02
CA GLN A 272 7.40 1.80 1.80
C GLN A 272 6.71 3.01 2.41
N TRP A 273 7.26 3.52 3.50
CA TRP A 273 6.97 4.87 3.95
C TRP A 273 7.67 5.86 3.01
N ALA A 274 7.03 7.00 2.77
CA ALA A 274 7.60 8.10 2.01
C ALA A 274 7.26 9.43 2.70
N PHE A 275 8.15 10.41 2.55
CA PHE A 275 8.15 11.62 3.36
C PHE A 275 8.33 12.87 2.50
N SER A 276 7.70 13.97 2.91
CA SER A 276 7.99 15.30 2.37
C SER A 276 9.37 15.76 2.81
N PRO A 277 10.16 16.45 1.95
CA PRO A 277 11.39 17.11 2.36
C PRO A 277 11.19 18.19 3.45
N GLU A 278 9.95 18.65 3.66
CA GLU A 278 9.62 19.60 4.74
C GLU A 278 9.69 18.96 6.15
N ILE A 279 9.73 17.62 6.25
CA ILE A 279 9.90 16.92 7.52
C ILE A 279 11.39 16.97 7.90
N PRO A 280 11.75 17.41 9.12
CA PRO A 280 13.14 17.49 9.52
C PRO A 280 13.86 16.12 9.43
N ALA A 281 15.11 16.11 8.95
CA ALA A 281 15.92 14.89 8.80
C ALA A 281 15.98 14.07 10.10
N ARG A 282 16.20 14.73 11.24
CA ARG A 282 16.21 14.07 12.56
C ARG A 282 14.93 13.31 12.89
N ALA A 283 13.79 13.76 12.35
CA ALA A 283 12.51 13.12 12.65
C ALA A 283 12.30 11.84 11.82
N THR A 284 12.69 11.82 10.55
CA THR A 284 12.63 10.61 9.72
C THR A 284 13.69 9.59 10.10
N GLU A 285 14.88 10.03 10.54
CA GLU A 285 15.90 9.16 11.14
C GLU A 285 15.36 8.47 12.40
N GLU A 286 14.68 9.24 13.27
CA GLU A 286 14.03 8.69 14.47
C GLU A 286 12.94 7.68 14.11
N VAL A 287 12.16 7.91 13.06
CA VAL A 287 11.14 6.96 12.56
C VAL A 287 11.80 5.64 12.13
N CYS A 288 12.94 5.69 11.43
CA CYS A 288 13.71 4.48 11.07
C CYS A 288 14.21 3.75 12.32
N ARG A 289 14.77 4.49 13.30
CA ARG A 289 15.24 3.93 14.57
C ARG A 289 14.11 3.26 15.35
N LEU A 290 12.94 3.89 15.42
CA LEU A 290 11.75 3.33 16.07
C LEU A 290 11.33 2.00 15.44
N ALA A 291 11.34 1.91 14.11
CA ALA A 291 11.00 0.68 13.41
C ALA A 291 11.99 -0.44 13.71
N LEU A 292 13.30 -0.15 13.67
CA LEU A 292 14.34 -1.15 13.88
C LEU A 292 14.48 -1.59 15.34
N GLU A 293 14.48 -0.63 16.30
CA GLU A 293 14.81 -0.91 17.70
C GLU A 293 13.60 -1.33 18.54
N HIS A 294 12.38 -1.01 18.10
CA HIS A 294 11.14 -1.25 18.86
C HIS A 294 10.13 -2.14 18.11
N GLU A 295 10.64 -3.09 17.34
CA GLU A 295 9.85 -4.07 16.59
C GLU A 295 8.83 -4.81 17.48
N ASP A 296 9.18 -5.15 18.71
CA ASP A 296 8.26 -5.80 19.65
C ASP A 296 7.01 -4.93 19.92
N THR A 297 7.20 -3.60 20.07
CA THR A 297 6.07 -2.65 20.26
C THR A 297 5.22 -2.55 19.02
N LEU A 298 5.84 -2.59 17.84
CA LEU A 298 5.11 -2.62 16.55
C LEU A 298 4.29 -3.91 16.44
N ARG A 299 4.88 -5.08 16.73
CA ARG A 299 4.21 -6.39 16.68
C ARG A 299 3.07 -6.56 17.68
N GLU A 300 3.17 -5.93 18.85
CA GLU A 300 2.04 -5.90 19.79
C GLU A 300 0.81 -5.18 19.24
N SER A 301 1.00 -4.24 18.30
CA SER A 301 -0.08 -3.46 17.70
C SER A 301 -0.50 -4.01 16.35
N ASP A 302 0.45 -4.48 15.57
CA ASP A 302 0.27 -5.10 14.27
C ASP A 302 1.07 -6.42 14.21
N PRO A 303 0.42 -7.57 14.40
CA PRO A 303 1.07 -8.88 14.34
C PRO A 303 1.74 -9.18 13.00
N THR A 304 1.39 -8.45 11.94
CA THR A 304 1.98 -8.62 10.60
C THR A 304 3.26 -7.81 10.40
N THR A 305 3.72 -7.07 11.40
CA THR A 305 4.96 -6.29 11.34
C THR A 305 6.13 -7.12 10.82
N LEU A 306 6.87 -6.57 9.85
CA LEU A 306 8.09 -7.16 9.30
C LEU A 306 9.14 -7.43 10.41
N GLU A 307 10.01 -8.41 10.17
CA GLU A 307 11.28 -8.50 10.86
C GLU A 307 12.24 -7.47 10.25
N TYR A 308 12.46 -6.37 10.97
CA TYR A 308 13.30 -5.29 10.49
C TYR A 308 14.79 -5.62 10.61
N SER A 309 15.53 -5.41 9.54
CA SER A 309 16.97 -5.24 9.54
C SER A 309 17.33 -4.04 8.66
N PRO A 310 18.48 -3.40 8.85
CA PRO A 310 18.90 -2.31 7.97
C PRO A 310 18.85 -2.68 6.50
N GLU A 311 19.30 -3.89 6.14
CA GLU A 311 19.27 -4.41 4.77
C GLU A 311 17.83 -4.60 4.25
N ALA A 312 16.92 -5.14 5.06
CA ALA A 312 15.52 -5.31 4.66
C ALA A 312 14.85 -3.96 4.41
N MET A 313 15.15 -2.95 5.22
CA MET A 313 14.57 -1.61 5.09
C MET A 313 14.89 -0.94 3.76
N THR A 314 16.00 -1.31 3.10
CA THR A 314 16.42 -0.73 1.81
C THR A 314 15.77 -1.40 0.59
N ALA A 315 15.05 -2.50 0.75
CA ALA A 315 14.59 -3.35 -0.36
C ALA A 315 13.64 -2.66 -1.36
N THR A 316 13.09 -1.51 -0.98
CA THR A 316 12.16 -0.73 -1.82
C THR A 316 12.77 0.49 -2.49
N VAL A 317 14.06 0.76 -2.31
CA VAL A 317 14.69 1.96 -2.87
C VAL A 317 14.74 1.89 -4.41
N ILE A 318 14.17 2.91 -5.04
CA ILE A 318 14.24 3.17 -6.47
C ILE A 318 15.39 4.16 -6.70
N PRO A 319 16.48 3.78 -7.40
CA PRO A 319 17.70 4.61 -7.48
C PRO A 319 17.50 6.01 -8.06
N GLU A 320 16.51 6.17 -8.95
CA GLU A 320 16.19 7.42 -9.64
C GLU A 320 15.39 8.41 -8.80
N LEU A 321 14.84 7.98 -7.67
CA LEU A 321 14.09 8.81 -6.73
C LEU A 321 14.94 9.16 -5.52
N GLU A 322 14.75 10.37 -5.00
CA GLU A 322 15.44 10.84 -3.81
C GLU A 322 15.01 10.07 -2.55
N VAL A 323 15.99 9.60 -1.78
CA VAL A 323 15.79 9.06 -0.43
C VAL A 323 15.84 10.23 0.55
N HIS A 324 14.87 10.31 1.46
CA HIS A 324 14.81 11.40 2.45
C HIS A 324 16.10 11.50 3.27
N GLU A 325 16.59 12.72 3.53
CA GLU A 325 17.89 12.95 4.16
C GLU A 325 18.09 12.13 5.44
N GLY A 326 17.14 12.18 6.39
CA GLY A 326 17.29 11.43 7.64
C GLY A 326 17.21 9.91 7.47
N VAL A 327 16.52 9.41 6.43
CA VAL A 327 16.53 7.99 6.07
C VAL A 327 17.88 7.61 5.47
N ALA A 328 18.44 8.46 4.62
CA ALA A 328 19.78 8.26 4.04
C ALA A 328 20.87 8.28 5.11
N ASP A 329 20.78 9.19 6.10
CA ASP A 329 21.67 9.21 7.26
C ASP A 329 21.59 7.90 8.04
N PHE A 330 20.38 7.43 8.33
CA PHE A 330 20.17 6.16 9.02
C PHE A 330 20.76 4.97 8.23
N PHE A 331 20.60 4.94 6.91
CA PHE A 331 21.18 3.87 6.08
C PHE A 331 22.70 3.92 6.04
N ASP A 332 23.29 5.12 5.98
CA ASP A 332 24.76 5.30 6.01
C ASP A 332 25.36 4.89 7.36
N ASP A 333 24.75 5.32 8.46
CA ASP A 333 25.16 4.97 9.83
C ASP A 333 25.09 3.46 10.11
N ASN A 334 24.16 2.76 9.44
CA ASN A 334 24.03 1.30 9.53
C ASN A 334 24.81 0.53 8.44
N GLY A 335 25.54 1.24 7.56
CA GLY A 335 26.43 0.66 6.55
C GLY A 335 25.71 -0.04 5.40
N VAL A 336 24.44 0.36 5.11
CA VAL A 336 23.61 -0.20 4.05
C VAL A 336 23.30 0.80 2.93
N TRP A 337 23.82 2.03 2.98
CA TRP A 337 23.69 3.00 1.92
C TRP A 337 24.42 2.52 0.67
N ASP A 338 23.79 2.66 -0.51
CA ASP A 338 24.42 2.38 -1.81
C ASP A 338 24.67 3.71 -2.57
N ASP A 339 25.91 3.92 -3.02
CA ASP A 339 26.32 5.14 -3.72
C ASP A 339 25.60 5.37 -5.07
N SER A 340 24.87 4.38 -5.57
CA SER A 340 24.03 4.52 -6.76
C SER A 340 22.68 5.21 -6.49
N TRP A 341 22.28 5.33 -5.22
CA TRP A 341 21.03 6.00 -4.85
C TRP A 341 21.15 7.50 -4.80
N THR A 342 20.03 8.18 -4.97
CA THR A 342 19.98 9.65 -4.91
C THR A 342 19.58 10.08 -3.50
N ARG A 343 20.48 10.84 -2.85
CA ARG A 343 20.17 11.44 -1.54
C ARG A 343 19.42 12.74 -1.72
N GLY A 344 18.25 12.85 -1.06
CA GLY A 344 17.50 14.09 -0.98
C GLY A 344 18.03 15.02 0.11
N GLU A 345 17.61 16.26 0.07
CA GLU A 345 17.86 17.26 1.12
C GLU A 345 16.55 17.55 1.85
N ALA A 346 16.58 17.66 3.17
CA ALA A 346 15.43 18.13 3.93
C ALA A 346 15.42 19.67 3.97
N ASP A 347 14.24 20.25 3.75
CA ASP A 347 14.07 21.72 3.75
C ASP A 347 14.13 22.34 5.16
N ALA A 348 14.03 21.50 6.22
CA ALA A 348 14.04 21.89 7.62
C ALA A 348 15.16 21.18 8.40
N GLU A 349 15.90 21.95 9.23
CA GLU A 349 16.93 21.46 10.16
C GLU A 349 16.30 20.83 11.45
#